data_4ba762ce2848f5599692430c6e5bf499
#
_entry.id   4ba762ce2848f5599692430c6e5bf499
#
_cell.length_a   1.000
_cell.length_b   1.000
_cell.length_c   1.000
_cell.angle_alpha   90.00
_cell.angle_beta   90.00
_cell.angle_gamma   90.00
#
_symmetry.space_group_name_H-M   'P 1'
#
loop_
_entity.id
_entity.type
_entity.pdbx_description
1 polymer ?
#
loop_
_entity_poly.entity_id
_entity_poly.type
_entity_poly.pdbx_seq_one_letter_code
_entity_poly.pdbx_strand_id
1 'polypeptide(L)'
;MEHSYIVVAAGQDLAYLDERRWLHLCARTGSMQFLSPPPQREGDILGLCDGDSVRDITGFCAQLCEQAETCGAVFADLEHSGWTGLIAALDTEAHRRGLTCYVPLCMSDAAPHSVLTVSTAISGGSLRQYFQTLLYRHGEGRITALLERTSMRFCLPSDQPDGELLNAKEREQLLLQHGSTVFFSSELCANYFTYGDQNGSYFVLFDDKNTFSRKLEILEALGIRDCFVLYPDAEEFSL
;
A
#
# COMPACT_ATOMS: atom_id res chain seq x y z
N MET A 1 4.76 -9.70 -20.22
CA MET A 1 3.42 -9.09 -20.08
C MET A 1 3.64 -7.82 -19.27
N GLU A 2 3.07 -6.71 -19.72
CA GLU A 2 3.14 -5.46 -18.97
C GLU A 2 2.18 -5.59 -17.78
N HIS A 3 2.71 -5.55 -16.56
CA HIS A 3 1.89 -5.60 -15.35
C HIS A 3 1.12 -4.28 -15.22
N SER A 4 -0.18 -4.34 -14.92
CA SER A 4 -0.97 -3.14 -14.64
C SER A 4 -0.78 -2.77 -13.18
N TYR A 5 -0.20 -1.59 -12.91
CA TYR A 5 -0.09 -1.02 -11.58
C TYR A 5 -0.42 0.47 -11.61
N ILE A 6 -0.74 1.01 -10.44
CA ILE A 6 -1.08 2.41 -10.22
C ILE A 6 0.03 3.01 -9.36
N VAL A 7 0.66 4.07 -9.86
CA VAL A 7 1.75 4.72 -9.14
C VAL A 7 1.18 5.68 -8.08
N VAL A 8 1.64 5.54 -6.85
CA VAL A 8 1.23 6.40 -5.74
C VAL A 8 2.20 7.57 -5.64
N ALA A 9 1.68 8.78 -5.80
CA ALA A 9 2.46 10.01 -5.67
C ALA A 9 1.93 10.89 -4.54
N ALA A 10 2.85 11.47 -3.77
CA ALA A 10 2.57 12.41 -2.69
C ALA A 10 3.57 13.58 -2.72
N GLY A 11 3.14 14.76 -2.29
CA GLY A 11 4.00 15.92 -2.13
C GLY A 11 4.74 16.29 -3.41
N GLN A 12 6.09 16.24 -3.37
CA GLN A 12 6.94 16.61 -4.50
C GLN A 12 6.87 15.62 -5.68
N ASP A 13 6.47 14.36 -5.43
CA ASP A 13 6.41 13.34 -6.47
C ASP A 13 5.30 13.65 -7.49
N LEU A 14 4.30 14.45 -7.12
CA LEU A 14 3.26 14.95 -8.02
C LEU A 14 3.79 15.86 -9.16
N ALA A 15 5.04 16.26 -9.10
CA ALA A 15 5.70 16.98 -10.20
C ALA A 15 6.15 16.06 -11.35
N TYR A 16 6.14 14.74 -11.15
CA TYR A 16 6.65 13.76 -12.11
C TYR A 16 5.55 12.94 -12.80
N LEU A 17 4.29 13.39 -12.72
CA LEU A 17 3.16 12.72 -13.36
C LEU A 17 3.39 12.57 -14.88
N ASP A 18 3.16 11.37 -15.38
CA ASP A 18 3.28 10.99 -16.79
C ASP A 18 2.00 10.31 -17.31
N GLU A 19 2.10 9.47 -18.35
CA GLU A 19 0.95 8.75 -18.93
C GLU A 19 0.49 7.53 -18.12
N ARG A 20 1.24 7.11 -17.10
CA ARG A 20 0.82 6.01 -16.18
C ARG A 20 -0.45 6.40 -15.42
N ARG A 21 -1.13 5.43 -14.84
CA ARG A 21 -2.23 5.68 -13.90
C ARG A 21 -1.65 6.07 -12.55
N TRP A 22 -2.23 7.12 -11.94
CA TRP A 22 -1.71 7.66 -10.69
C TRP A 22 -2.76 7.71 -9.59
N LEU A 23 -2.34 7.38 -8.38
CA LEU A 23 -3.01 7.76 -7.15
C LEU A 23 -2.36 9.02 -6.60
N HIS A 24 -3.08 10.12 -6.61
CA HIS A 24 -2.63 11.42 -6.11
C HIS A 24 -3.01 11.57 -4.64
N LEU A 25 -2.08 11.36 -3.72
CA LEU A 25 -2.29 11.65 -2.30
C LEU A 25 -2.28 13.17 -2.09
N CYS A 26 -3.36 13.83 -2.45
CA CYS A 26 -3.46 15.28 -2.52
C CYS A 26 -4.50 15.91 -1.59
N ALA A 27 -5.42 15.14 -1.03
CA ALA A 27 -6.40 15.62 -0.05
C ALA A 27 -5.98 15.24 1.38
N ARG A 28 -6.39 16.03 2.36
CA ARG A 28 -6.15 15.76 3.78
C ARG A 28 -7.44 15.92 4.58
N THR A 29 -7.64 15.07 5.58
CA THR A 29 -8.77 15.20 6.52
C THR A 29 -8.72 16.53 7.30
N GLY A 30 -9.85 16.95 7.86
CA GLY A 30 -10.00 18.22 8.58
C GLY A 30 -10.86 19.22 7.80
N SER A 31 -10.29 20.33 7.38
CA SER A 31 -10.98 21.41 6.66
C SER A 31 -10.99 21.24 5.14
N MET A 32 -10.87 20.03 4.60
CA MET A 32 -10.70 19.74 3.18
C MET A 32 -9.61 20.62 2.54
N GLN A 33 -8.37 20.33 2.88
CA GLN A 33 -7.25 21.00 2.25
C GLN A 33 -6.68 20.10 1.15
N PHE A 34 -6.59 20.66 -0.05
CA PHE A 34 -5.82 20.03 -1.12
C PHE A 34 -4.37 20.48 -1.02
N LEU A 35 -3.46 19.52 -0.90
CA LEU A 35 -2.00 19.73 -0.91
C LEU A 35 -1.49 20.05 -2.31
N SER A 36 -2.22 19.61 -3.34
CA SER A 36 -2.04 19.87 -4.75
C SER A 36 -3.39 19.82 -5.46
N PRO A 37 -3.52 20.29 -6.71
CA PRO A 37 -4.76 20.15 -7.48
C PRO A 37 -5.20 18.69 -7.56
N PRO A 38 -6.52 18.40 -7.41
CA PRO A 38 -7.05 17.05 -7.56
C PRO A 38 -6.83 16.54 -9.00
N PRO A 39 -6.73 15.20 -9.20
CA PRO A 39 -6.57 14.62 -10.52
C PRO A 39 -7.77 14.95 -11.43
N GLN A 40 -7.46 15.23 -12.71
CA GLN A 40 -8.47 15.59 -13.72
C GLN A 40 -8.57 14.56 -14.84
N ARG A 41 -7.76 13.50 -14.78
CA ARG A 41 -7.73 12.45 -15.80
C ARG A 41 -8.55 11.25 -15.36
N GLU A 42 -9.39 10.75 -16.27
CA GLU A 42 -10.10 9.49 -16.07
C GLU A 42 -9.12 8.33 -15.84
N GLY A 43 -9.39 7.53 -14.82
CA GLY A 43 -8.56 6.39 -14.43
C GLY A 43 -7.48 6.70 -13.40
N ASP A 44 -7.19 7.99 -13.13
CA ASP A 44 -6.42 8.38 -11.94
C ASP A 44 -7.28 8.25 -10.69
N ILE A 45 -6.69 8.40 -9.51
CA ILE A 45 -7.37 8.22 -8.23
C ILE A 45 -7.09 9.42 -7.32
N LEU A 46 -8.13 9.97 -6.70
CA LEU A 46 -7.99 11.00 -5.70
C LEU A 46 -7.70 10.35 -4.34
N GLY A 47 -6.55 10.66 -3.76
CA GLY A 47 -6.09 10.11 -2.48
C GLY A 47 -6.31 11.08 -1.32
N LEU A 48 -6.87 10.56 -0.23
CA LEU A 48 -7.09 11.23 1.05
C LEU A 48 -6.09 10.71 2.08
N CYS A 49 -5.28 11.61 2.66
CA CYS A 49 -4.35 11.32 3.74
C CYS A 49 -4.91 11.74 5.10
N ASP A 50 -4.32 11.20 6.15
CA ASP A 50 -4.57 11.57 7.53
C ASP A 50 -4.21 13.05 7.82
N GLY A 51 -4.98 13.68 8.69
CA GLY A 51 -4.83 15.07 9.10
C GLY A 51 -5.67 15.38 10.35
N ASP A 52 -6.32 16.53 10.37
CA ASP A 52 -7.15 16.93 11.50
C ASP A 52 -8.53 16.24 11.50
N SER A 53 -9.19 16.23 12.65
CA SER A 53 -10.55 15.70 12.81
C SER A 53 -11.57 16.42 11.91
N VAL A 54 -12.48 15.65 11.33
CA VAL A 54 -13.55 16.15 10.47
C VAL A 54 -14.81 16.41 11.32
N ARG A 55 -15.30 17.67 11.35
CA ARG A 55 -16.50 18.02 12.11
C ARG A 55 -17.78 17.67 11.38
N ASP A 56 -17.88 18.00 10.11
CA ASP A 56 -18.99 17.66 9.22
C ASP A 56 -18.60 16.54 8.28
N ILE A 57 -18.73 15.31 8.75
CA ILE A 57 -18.35 14.10 7.99
C ILE A 57 -19.15 14.00 6.70
N THR A 58 -20.46 14.27 6.74
CA THR A 58 -21.33 14.13 5.56
C THR A 58 -20.96 15.14 4.48
N GLY A 59 -20.81 16.41 4.84
CA GLY A 59 -20.39 17.45 3.90
C GLY A 59 -18.99 17.22 3.35
N PHE A 60 -18.06 16.74 4.19
CA PHE A 60 -16.71 16.40 3.79
C PHE A 60 -16.69 15.28 2.74
N CYS A 61 -17.39 14.14 2.99
CA CYS A 61 -17.47 13.04 2.06
C CYS A 61 -18.14 13.44 0.75
N ALA A 62 -19.22 14.23 0.81
CA ALA A 62 -19.90 14.72 -0.39
C ALA A 62 -18.97 15.58 -1.26
N GLN A 63 -18.21 16.50 -0.67
CA GLN A 63 -17.25 17.34 -1.36
C GLN A 63 -16.07 16.54 -1.93
N LEU A 64 -15.52 15.58 -1.17
CA LEU A 64 -14.43 14.73 -1.64
C LEU A 64 -14.85 13.90 -2.84
N CYS A 65 -16.02 13.25 -2.77
CA CYS A 65 -16.57 12.45 -3.87
C CYS A 65 -16.89 13.31 -5.11
N GLU A 66 -17.38 14.53 -4.94
CA GLU A 66 -17.58 15.47 -6.04
C GLU A 66 -16.29 15.78 -6.79
N GLN A 67 -15.18 16.00 -6.07
CA GLN A 67 -13.87 16.19 -6.69
C GLN A 67 -13.33 14.93 -7.39
N ALA A 68 -13.73 13.75 -6.94
CA ALA A 68 -13.32 12.47 -7.52
C ALA A 68 -14.15 12.05 -8.75
N GLU A 69 -15.28 12.72 -9.06
CA GLU A 69 -16.15 12.35 -10.19
C GLU A 69 -15.43 12.32 -11.54
N THR A 70 -14.47 13.23 -11.74
CA THR A 70 -13.70 13.31 -12.99
C THR A 70 -12.78 12.11 -13.19
N CYS A 71 -12.17 11.62 -12.13
CA CYS A 71 -11.24 10.49 -12.20
C CYS A 71 -11.91 9.13 -11.93
N GLY A 72 -13.07 9.13 -11.28
CA GLY A 72 -13.90 7.92 -11.07
C GLY A 72 -13.57 7.11 -9.81
N ALA A 73 -12.55 7.52 -9.03
CA ALA A 73 -12.14 6.77 -7.85
C ALA A 73 -11.58 7.65 -6.73
N VAL A 74 -11.77 7.18 -5.49
CA VAL A 74 -11.20 7.77 -4.27
C VAL A 74 -10.44 6.70 -3.48
N PHE A 75 -9.31 7.09 -2.89
CA PHE A 75 -8.51 6.24 -2.00
C PHE A 75 -8.39 6.94 -0.65
N ALA A 76 -8.72 6.24 0.43
CA ALA A 76 -8.57 6.76 1.79
C ALA A 76 -7.43 6.03 2.50
N ASP A 77 -6.30 6.72 2.68
CA ASP A 77 -5.14 6.26 3.43
C ASP A 77 -5.32 6.59 4.92
N LEU A 78 -6.26 5.89 5.56
CA LEU A 78 -6.73 6.16 6.91
C LEU A 78 -6.82 4.84 7.72
N GLU A 79 -5.75 4.47 8.40
CA GLU A 79 -5.65 3.19 9.12
C GLU A 79 -6.09 3.27 10.59
N HIS A 80 -6.08 4.45 11.19
CA HIS A 80 -6.43 4.61 12.60
C HIS A 80 -7.92 4.39 12.85
N SER A 81 -8.28 3.64 13.89
CA SER A 81 -9.67 3.29 14.23
C SER A 81 -10.59 4.51 14.48
N GLY A 82 -10.03 5.66 14.80
CA GLY A 82 -10.77 6.91 14.93
C GLY A 82 -11.45 7.37 13.63
N TRP A 83 -11.03 6.86 12.48
CA TRP A 83 -11.60 7.19 11.17
C TRP A 83 -12.75 6.28 10.72
N THR A 84 -13.12 5.26 11.53
CA THR A 84 -14.19 4.30 11.17
C THR A 84 -15.48 4.98 10.71
N GLY A 85 -15.92 6.06 11.40
CA GLY A 85 -17.14 6.80 11.04
C GLY A 85 -17.00 7.56 9.72
N LEU A 86 -15.83 8.14 9.45
CA LEU A 86 -15.52 8.83 8.18
C LEU A 86 -15.48 7.82 7.02
N ILE A 87 -14.79 6.69 7.20
CA ILE A 87 -14.71 5.62 6.20
C ILE A 87 -16.08 5.06 5.86
N ALA A 88 -16.97 4.82 6.85
CA ALA A 88 -18.33 4.34 6.60
C ALA A 88 -19.17 5.34 5.79
N ALA A 89 -19.04 6.62 6.10
CA ALA A 89 -19.73 7.67 5.34
C ALA A 89 -19.17 7.82 3.92
N LEU A 90 -17.85 7.72 3.75
CA LEU A 90 -17.18 7.79 2.46
C LEU A 90 -17.55 6.59 1.57
N ASP A 91 -17.54 5.38 2.11
CA ASP A 91 -17.96 4.16 1.42
C ASP A 91 -19.39 4.29 0.87
N THR A 92 -20.30 4.76 1.73
CA THR A 92 -21.72 4.98 1.36
C THR A 92 -21.87 6.03 0.25
N GLU A 93 -21.20 7.17 0.38
CA GLU A 93 -21.31 8.27 -0.58
C GLU A 93 -20.64 7.93 -1.91
N ALA A 94 -19.45 7.31 -1.89
CA ALA A 94 -18.78 6.83 -3.10
C ALA A 94 -19.63 5.81 -3.85
N HIS A 95 -20.18 4.82 -3.15
CA HIS A 95 -21.08 3.82 -3.73
C HIS A 95 -22.31 4.46 -4.35
N ARG A 96 -22.96 5.42 -3.66
CA ARG A 96 -24.13 6.16 -4.16
C ARG A 96 -23.83 6.90 -5.46
N ARG A 97 -22.60 7.42 -5.63
CA ARG A 97 -22.15 8.14 -6.85
C ARG A 97 -21.58 7.24 -7.93
N GLY A 98 -21.46 5.93 -7.69
CA GLY A 98 -20.84 4.98 -8.64
C GLY A 98 -19.31 5.13 -8.73
N LEU A 99 -18.67 5.72 -7.71
CA LEU A 99 -17.22 5.82 -7.62
C LEU A 99 -16.62 4.56 -7.01
N THR A 100 -15.44 4.16 -7.48
CA THR A 100 -14.64 3.13 -6.79
C THR A 100 -14.00 3.76 -5.56
N CYS A 101 -14.21 3.13 -4.40
CA CYS A 101 -13.58 3.54 -3.14
C CYS A 101 -12.56 2.49 -2.71
N TYR A 102 -11.34 2.91 -2.41
CA TYR A 102 -10.27 2.07 -1.87
C TYR A 102 -10.01 2.45 -0.42
N VAL A 103 -9.94 1.46 0.47
CA VAL A 103 -9.68 1.66 1.90
C VAL A 103 -8.71 0.60 2.43
N PRO A 104 -7.96 0.85 3.52
CA PRO A 104 -7.11 -0.15 4.15
C PRO A 104 -7.92 -1.36 4.64
N LEU A 105 -7.32 -2.56 4.59
CA LEU A 105 -7.95 -3.81 5.04
C LEU A 105 -8.51 -3.72 6.47
N CYS A 106 -7.85 -3.01 7.37
CA CYS A 106 -8.29 -2.83 8.77
C CYS A 106 -9.65 -2.10 8.88
N MET A 107 -10.10 -1.43 7.82
CA MET A 107 -11.40 -0.74 7.74
C MET A 107 -12.50 -1.58 7.06
N SER A 108 -12.26 -2.85 6.79
CA SER A 108 -13.18 -3.73 6.04
C SER A 108 -14.60 -3.79 6.59
N ASP A 109 -14.76 -3.75 7.92
CA ASP A 109 -16.06 -3.81 8.58
C ASP A 109 -16.88 -2.51 8.41
N ALA A 110 -16.19 -1.38 8.22
CA ALA A 110 -16.81 -0.07 8.01
C ALA A 110 -17.13 0.23 6.53
N ALA A 111 -16.55 -0.53 5.60
CA ALA A 111 -16.59 -0.23 4.18
C ALA A 111 -17.05 -1.44 3.34
N PRO A 112 -18.35 -1.84 3.42
CA PRO A 112 -18.86 -3.02 2.75
C PRO A 112 -18.84 -2.97 1.22
N HIS A 113 -18.76 -1.78 0.61
CA HIS A 113 -18.78 -1.59 -0.84
C HIS A 113 -17.40 -1.32 -1.42
N SER A 114 -16.43 -0.95 -0.58
CA SER A 114 -15.08 -0.53 -1.00
C SER A 114 -14.17 -1.71 -1.37
N VAL A 115 -13.16 -1.43 -2.17
CA VAL A 115 -12.03 -2.32 -2.45
C VAL A 115 -11.02 -2.19 -1.31
N LEU A 116 -10.58 -3.30 -0.76
CA LEU A 116 -9.68 -3.35 0.40
C LEU A 116 -8.22 -3.41 -0.08
N THR A 117 -7.43 -2.45 0.36
CA THR A 117 -5.99 -2.37 0.06
C THR A 117 -5.19 -3.15 1.09
N VAL A 118 -4.31 -4.02 0.62
CA VAL A 118 -3.55 -4.97 1.44
C VAL A 118 -2.07 -4.84 1.12
N SER A 119 -1.24 -4.59 2.15
CA SER A 119 0.22 -4.55 2.00
C SER A 119 0.79 -5.93 1.64
N THR A 120 1.79 -5.94 0.77
CA THR A 120 2.61 -7.13 0.46
C THR A 120 3.82 -7.28 1.38
N ALA A 121 4.06 -6.34 2.29
CA ALA A 121 5.16 -6.38 3.25
C ALA A 121 4.80 -7.27 4.45
N ILE A 122 4.84 -8.58 4.26
CA ILE A 122 4.60 -9.56 5.32
C ILE A 122 5.92 -10.08 5.89
N SER A 123 5.96 -10.33 7.19
CA SER A 123 7.13 -10.85 7.92
C SER A 123 7.03 -12.34 8.28
N GLY A 124 5.89 -13.00 7.99
CA GLY A 124 5.66 -14.40 8.28
C GLY A 124 4.58 -15.04 7.41
N GLY A 125 4.55 -16.35 7.35
CA GLY A 125 3.60 -17.11 6.56
C GLY A 125 3.91 -17.13 5.06
N SER A 126 2.87 -17.32 4.24
CA SER A 126 2.98 -17.35 2.78
C SER A 126 2.18 -16.23 2.16
N LEU A 127 2.83 -15.37 1.36
CA LEU A 127 2.20 -14.26 0.65
C LEU A 127 1.00 -14.73 -0.19
N ARG A 128 1.19 -15.82 -0.96
CA ARG A 128 0.12 -16.42 -1.77
C ARG A 128 -1.06 -16.87 -0.92
N GLN A 129 -0.82 -17.60 0.16
CA GLN A 129 -1.89 -18.09 1.03
C GLN A 129 -2.61 -16.96 1.77
N TYR A 130 -1.88 -15.92 2.16
CA TYR A 130 -2.44 -14.72 2.77
C TYR A 130 -3.48 -14.07 1.85
N PHE A 131 -3.11 -13.76 0.60
CA PHE A 131 -4.05 -13.18 -0.36
C PHE A 131 -5.18 -14.13 -0.74
N GLN A 132 -4.93 -15.44 -0.89
CA GLN A 132 -6.00 -16.43 -1.11
C GLN A 132 -7.03 -16.43 0.01
N THR A 133 -6.59 -16.34 1.25
CA THR A 133 -7.48 -16.28 2.42
C THR A 133 -8.33 -15.00 2.40
N LEU A 134 -7.75 -13.86 2.02
CA LEU A 134 -8.48 -12.60 1.91
C LEU A 134 -9.50 -12.62 0.76
N LEU A 135 -9.14 -13.15 -0.40
CA LEU A 135 -10.06 -13.34 -1.52
C LEU A 135 -11.24 -14.24 -1.15
N TYR A 136 -10.97 -15.33 -0.44
CA TYR A 136 -12.04 -16.22 0.06
C TYR A 136 -12.98 -15.51 1.05
N ARG A 137 -12.43 -14.68 1.94
CA ARG A 137 -13.20 -13.98 2.98
C ARG A 137 -14.02 -12.82 2.44
N HIS A 138 -13.45 -12.01 1.55
CA HIS A 138 -14.04 -10.74 1.10
C HIS A 138 -14.60 -10.79 -0.32
N GLY A 139 -14.24 -11.80 -1.10
CA GLY A 139 -14.68 -11.98 -2.49
C GLY A 139 -13.69 -11.45 -3.52
N GLU A 140 -13.76 -12.04 -4.71
CA GLU A 140 -13.01 -11.57 -5.88
C GLU A 140 -13.44 -10.15 -6.26
N GLY A 141 -12.47 -9.31 -6.63
CA GLY A 141 -12.71 -7.91 -6.98
C GLY A 141 -12.78 -6.95 -5.78
N ARG A 142 -12.78 -7.45 -4.54
CA ARG A 142 -12.74 -6.62 -3.33
C ARG A 142 -11.36 -6.48 -2.70
N ILE A 143 -10.34 -7.11 -3.25
CA ILE A 143 -8.98 -7.07 -2.76
C ILE A 143 -8.07 -6.45 -3.83
N THR A 144 -7.30 -5.47 -3.42
CA THR A 144 -6.17 -4.94 -4.17
C THR A 144 -4.91 -4.95 -3.31
N ALA A 145 -3.75 -4.81 -3.92
CA ALA A 145 -2.48 -4.88 -3.22
C ALA A 145 -1.76 -3.52 -3.23
N LEU A 146 -1.15 -3.17 -2.11
CA LEU A 146 -0.09 -2.17 -2.02
C LEU A 146 1.24 -2.92 -2.04
N LEU A 147 2.01 -2.79 -3.13
CA LEU A 147 3.36 -3.28 -3.21
C LEU A 147 4.25 -2.37 -2.37
N GLU A 148 4.38 -2.72 -1.14
CA GLU A 148 5.20 -2.00 -0.18
C GLU A 148 6.55 -2.71 -0.03
N ARG A 149 7.63 -1.92 -0.07
CA ARG A 149 8.98 -2.44 0.07
C ARG A 149 9.23 -2.95 1.48
N THR A 150 9.53 -4.22 1.61
CA THR A 150 10.05 -4.77 2.85
C THR A 150 11.54 -4.44 2.97
N SER A 151 11.96 -3.89 4.10
CA SER A 151 13.36 -3.75 4.49
C SER A 151 13.44 -3.62 6.00
N MET A 152 13.50 -4.76 6.70
CA MET A 152 13.34 -4.85 8.14
C MET A 152 14.37 -5.77 8.77
N ARG A 153 14.78 -5.44 9.99
CA ARG A 153 15.65 -6.24 10.84
C ARG A 153 14.91 -6.71 12.07
N PHE A 154 15.01 -7.99 12.38
CA PHE A 154 14.43 -8.63 13.56
C PHE A 154 15.55 -9.17 14.45
N CYS A 155 15.50 -8.89 15.76
CA CYS A 155 16.32 -9.54 16.75
C CYS A 155 15.68 -10.88 17.12
N LEU A 156 16.42 -11.98 17.07
CA LEU A 156 15.89 -13.31 17.32
C LEU A 156 16.16 -13.79 18.76
N PRO A 157 15.19 -14.43 19.45
CA PRO A 157 13.82 -14.70 18.97
C PRO A 157 12.98 -13.42 18.95
N SER A 158 12.10 -13.27 17.96
CA SER A 158 11.17 -12.13 17.87
C SER A 158 9.74 -12.60 17.98
N ASP A 159 9.00 -12.02 18.93
CA ASP A 159 7.56 -12.20 19.10
C ASP A 159 6.77 -11.05 18.44
N GLN A 160 7.48 -10.05 17.87
CA GLN A 160 6.89 -8.89 17.23
C GLN A 160 6.79 -9.10 15.72
N PRO A 161 5.63 -8.79 15.10
CA PRO A 161 5.48 -8.86 13.65
C PRO A 161 6.28 -7.79 12.92
N ASP A 162 6.54 -6.67 13.59
CA ASP A 162 7.22 -5.52 13.01
C ASP A 162 8.70 -5.53 13.43
N GLY A 163 9.55 -5.45 12.40
CA GLY A 163 11.00 -5.30 12.58
C GLY A 163 11.42 -3.82 12.61
N GLU A 164 12.67 -3.60 12.95
CA GLU A 164 13.30 -2.29 12.77
C GLU A 164 13.52 -2.01 11.29
N LEU A 165 13.03 -0.86 10.81
CA LEU A 165 13.21 -0.45 9.42
C LEU A 165 14.68 -0.19 9.12
N LEU A 166 15.15 -0.68 7.98
CA LEU A 166 16.50 -0.43 7.47
C LEU A 166 16.43 0.32 6.13
N ASN A 167 17.23 1.36 5.98
CA ASN A 167 17.44 1.91 4.65
C ASN A 167 18.41 1.03 3.84
N ALA A 168 18.47 1.25 2.52
CA ALA A 168 19.30 0.44 1.62
C ALA A 168 20.78 0.42 2.01
N LYS A 169 21.32 1.57 2.43
CA LYS A 169 22.72 1.72 2.82
C LYS A 169 23.04 0.94 4.10
N GLU A 170 22.17 1.02 5.11
CA GLU A 170 22.31 0.26 6.37
C GLU A 170 22.29 -1.24 6.10
N ARG A 171 21.36 -1.70 5.28
CA ARG A 171 21.25 -3.11 4.89
C ARG A 171 22.51 -3.60 4.19
N GLU A 172 23.03 -2.84 3.21
CA GLU A 172 24.27 -3.18 2.50
C GLU A 172 25.49 -3.23 3.43
N GLN A 173 25.58 -2.27 4.37
CA GLN A 173 26.63 -2.24 5.38
C GLN A 173 26.60 -3.49 6.27
N LEU A 174 25.43 -3.89 6.75
CA LEU A 174 25.27 -5.11 7.55
C LEU A 174 25.67 -6.35 6.75
N LEU A 175 25.24 -6.45 5.50
CA LEU A 175 25.58 -7.58 4.63
C LEU A 175 27.10 -7.71 4.43
N LEU A 176 27.77 -6.60 4.14
CA LEU A 176 29.22 -6.56 3.94
C LEU A 176 30.00 -6.82 5.25
N GLN A 177 29.59 -6.18 6.34
CA GLN A 177 30.26 -6.30 7.64
C GLN A 177 30.27 -7.73 8.17
N HIS A 178 29.17 -8.46 7.97
CA HIS A 178 29.02 -9.83 8.48
C HIS A 178 29.31 -10.90 7.44
N GLY A 179 29.62 -10.54 6.18
CA GLY A 179 29.89 -11.49 5.11
C GLY A 179 28.75 -12.49 4.89
N SER A 180 27.51 -12.06 5.14
CA SER A 180 26.34 -12.92 5.10
C SER A 180 25.96 -13.29 3.67
N THR A 181 25.40 -14.49 3.51
CA THR A 181 24.83 -14.93 2.23
C THR A 181 23.35 -14.55 2.17
N VAL A 182 22.93 -14.02 1.04
CA VAL A 182 21.52 -13.70 0.77
C VAL A 182 20.79 -14.96 0.28
N PHE A 183 19.63 -15.21 0.83
CA PHE A 183 18.71 -16.28 0.44
C PHE A 183 17.38 -15.68 0.01
N PHE A 184 16.64 -16.43 -0.81
CA PHE A 184 15.27 -16.05 -1.19
C PHE A 184 14.25 -16.96 -0.48
N SER A 185 13.24 -16.35 0.13
CA SER A 185 12.09 -17.04 0.69
C SER A 185 10.95 -17.08 -0.33
N SER A 186 10.61 -18.27 -0.84
CA SER A 186 9.47 -18.45 -1.75
C SER A 186 8.12 -18.17 -1.06
N GLU A 187 8.03 -18.38 0.24
CA GLU A 187 6.82 -18.14 1.01
C GLU A 187 6.55 -16.65 1.21
N LEU A 188 7.55 -15.91 1.66
CA LEU A 188 7.45 -14.46 1.84
C LEU A 188 7.55 -13.68 0.53
N CYS A 189 8.09 -14.32 -0.52
CA CYS A 189 8.48 -13.69 -1.78
C CYS A 189 9.41 -12.50 -1.57
N ALA A 190 10.41 -12.68 -0.69
CA ALA A 190 11.37 -11.66 -0.30
C ALA A 190 12.76 -12.27 -0.09
N ASN A 191 13.81 -11.45 -0.20
CA ASN A 191 15.17 -11.86 0.12
C ASN A 191 15.42 -11.74 1.62
N TYR A 192 16.33 -12.56 2.13
CA TYR A 192 16.76 -12.47 3.51
C TYR A 192 18.20 -12.89 3.71
N PHE A 193 18.80 -12.43 4.80
CA PHE A 193 20.03 -12.96 5.36
C PHE A 193 19.98 -12.94 6.89
N THR A 194 20.88 -13.69 7.49
CA THR A 194 21.04 -13.73 8.95
C THR A 194 22.46 -13.38 9.33
N TYR A 195 22.63 -12.80 10.50
CA TYR A 195 23.92 -12.56 11.12
C TYR A 195 23.85 -12.64 12.64
N GLY A 196 24.98 -12.75 13.29
CA GLY A 196 25.10 -12.70 14.74
C GLY A 196 26.16 -11.71 15.18
N ASP A 197 25.95 -11.06 16.31
CA ASP A 197 26.92 -10.23 16.99
C ASP A 197 26.91 -10.49 18.51
N GLN A 198 27.62 -9.66 19.29
CA GLN A 198 27.68 -9.78 20.75
C GLN A 198 26.32 -9.52 21.44
N ASN A 199 25.35 -8.95 20.75
CA ASN A 199 24.03 -8.62 21.27
C ASN A 199 22.96 -9.68 20.93
N GLY A 200 23.21 -10.54 19.95
CA GLY A 200 22.27 -11.58 19.55
C GLY A 200 22.38 -12.05 18.12
N SER A 201 21.34 -12.74 17.70
CA SER A 201 21.16 -13.20 16.32
C SER A 201 20.10 -12.36 15.64
N TYR A 202 20.29 -12.04 14.38
CA TYR A 202 19.41 -11.17 13.61
C TYR A 202 18.97 -11.81 12.30
N PHE A 203 17.76 -11.48 11.90
CA PHE A 203 17.18 -11.82 10.61
C PHE A 203 16.84 -10.53 9.88
N VAL A 204 17.35 -10.36 8.66
CA VAL A 204 17.07 -9.20 7.81
C VAL A 204 16.26 -9.66 6.62
N LEU A 205 15.07 -9.09 6.45
CA LEU A 205 14.14 -9.35 5.36
C LEU A 205 14.08 -8.12 4.46
N PHE A 206 14.17 -8.31 3.13
CA PHE A 206 14.15 -7.17 2.21
C PHE A 206 13.68 -7.52 0.80
N ASP A 207 13.19 -6.51 0.11
CA ASP A 207 12.82 -6.58 -1.29
C ASP A 207 13.89 -5.98 -2.21
N ASP A 208 13.91 -6.49 -3.43
CA ASP A 208 14.61 -5.94 -4.59
C ASP A 208 13.68 -5.98 -5.83
N LYS A 209 14.17 -5.54 -6.98
CA LYS A 209 13.43 -5.58 -8.25
C LYS A 209 12.86 -6.97 -8.57
N ASN A 210 13.63 -8.04 -8.32
CA ASN A 210 13.21 -9.40 -8.66
C ASN A 210 12.07 -9.87 -7.74
N THR A 211 12.14 -9.55 -6.44
CA THR A 211 11.08 -9.90 -5.48
C THR A 211 9.81 -9.14 -5.78
N PHE A 212 9.90 -7.85 -6.16
CA PHE A 212 8.74 -7.05 -6.61
C PHE A 212 8.06 -7.66 -7.84
N SER A 213 8.84 -8.00 -8.88
CA SER A 213 8.30 -8.65 -10.08
C SER A 213 7.59 -9.97 -9.73
N ARG A 214 8.17 -10.78 -8.85
CA ARG A 214 7.56 -12.04 -8.40
C ARG A 214 6.31 -11.83 -7.56
N LYS A 215 6.25 -10.78 -6.73
CA LYS A 215 5.02 -10.39 -6.02
C LYS A 215 3.91 -10.05 -7.00
N LEU A 216 4.21 -9.25 -8.04
CA LEU A 216 3.24 -8.94 -9.11
C LEU A 216 2.75 -10.21 -9.82
N GLU A 217 3.63 -11.14 -10.18
CA GLU A 217 3.25 -12.43 -10.79
C GLU A 217 2.31 -13.25 -9.89
N ILE A 218 2.55 -13.25 -8.56
CA ILE A 218 1.68 -13.93 -7.59
C ILE A 218 0.29 -13.28 -7.57
N LEU A 219 0.23 -11.95 -7.52
CA LEU A 219 -1.02 -11.20 -7.46
C LEU A 219 -1.83 -11.37 -8.74
N GLU A 220 -1.19 -11.28 -9.91
CA GLU A 220 -1.81 -11.52 -11.21
C GLU A 220 -2.38 -12.94 -11.32
N ALA A 221 -1.62 -13.96 -10.88
CA ALA A 221 -2.06 -15.36 -10.87
C ALA A 221 -3.25 -15.60 -9.91
N LEU A 222 -3.49 -14.70 -8.96
CA LEU A 222 -4.65 -14.68 -8.05
C LEU A 222 -5.81 -13.83 -8.59
N GLY A 223 -5.68 -13.22 -9.78
CA GLY A 223 -6.69 -12.36 -10.38
C GLY A 223 -6.73 -10.94 -9.83
N ILE A 224 -5.75 -10.55 -9.01
CA ILE A 224 -5.60 -9.18 -8.49
C ILE A 224 -4.88 -8.36 -9.55
N ARG A 225 -5.59 -7.43 -10.20
CA ARG A 225 -5.10 -6.70 -11.36
C ARG A 225 -4.61 -5.30 -11.04
N ASP A 226 -5.32 -4.57 -10.19
CA ASP A 226 -4.93 -3.24 -9.77
C ASP A 226 -4.03 -3.35 -8.54
N CYS A 227 -2.77 -2.96 -8.68
CA CYS A 227 -1.80 -2.91 -7.58
C CYS A 227 -1.27 -1.49 -7.43
N PHE A 228 -1.08 -1.03 -6.22
CA PHE A 228 -0.48 0.27 -5.93
C PHE A 228 1.01 0.11 -5.66
N VAL A 229 1.81 1.02 -6.21
CA VAL A 229 3.27 1.06 -6.01
C VAL A 229 3.68 2.50 -5.70
N LEU A 230 4.46 2.71 -4.67
CA LEU A 230 5.00 4.03 -4.35
C LEU A 230 5.92 4.52 -5.47
N TYR A 231 5.84 5.80 -5.84
CA TYR A 231 6.63 6.39 -6.92
C TYR A 231 8.13 6.10 -6.82
N PRO A 232 8.80 6.30 -5.66
CA PRO A 232 10.23 5.98 -5.52
C PRO A 232 10.58 4.53 -5.85
N ASP A 233 9.72 3.57 -5.49
CA ASP A 233 9.93 2.14 -5.77
C ASP A 233 9.67 1.81 -7.24
N ALA A 234 8.64 2.42 -7.85
CA ALA A 234 8.35 2.26 -9.26
C ALA A 234 9.53 2.72 -10.13
N GLU A 235 10.15 3.86 -9.81
CA GLU A 235 11.32 4.38 -10.52
C GLU A 235 12.58 3.54 -10.27
N GLU A 236 12.90 3.23 -9.00
CA GLU A 236 14.10 2.46 -8.65
C GLU A 236 14.08 1.07 -9.28
N PHE A 237 12.91 0.42 -9.30
CA PHE A 237 12.78 -0.93 -9.83
C PHE A 237 12.44 -0.96 -11.32
N SER A 238 12.24 0.20 -11.95
CA SER A 238 11.88 0.33 -13.38
C SER A 238 10.69 -0.57 -13.72
N LEU A 239 9.62 -0.42 -12.92
CA LEU A 239 8.37 -1.14 -13.07
C LEU A 239 7.53 -0.52 -14.18
#